data_465a7ddcc268799db44e92f96aff2cad
#
_entry.id   465a7ddcc268799db44e92f96aff2cad
#
_cell.length_a   1.000
_cell.length_b   1.000
_cell.length_c   1.000
_cell.angle_alpha   90.00
_cell.angle_beta   90.00
_cell.angle_gamma   90.00
#
_symmetry.space_group_name_H-M   'P 1'
#
loop_
_entity.id
_entity.type
_entity.pdbx_description
1 polymer ?
#
loop_
_entity_poly.entity_id
_entity_poly.type
_entity_poly.pdbx_seq_one_letter_code
_entity_poly.pdbx_strand_id
1 'polypeptide(L)'
;MLLKFDNFELKLNLDNSETALKLAKLSSFKAQINTWGEEIYFETTNLGIKPGKNARDIVTFGEVAYWCEGHSIAIGFGKTPVSIDNEIRLVSKVNVFATFSTSTKILNNLKKLNNNDKLSIII
;
A
#
# COMPACT_ATOMS: atom_id res chain seq x y z
N MET A 1 10.19 -1.67 7.37
CA MET A 1 9.21 -0.55 7.40
C MET A 1 8.01 -0.97 8.22
N LEU A 2 7.55 -0.11 9.10
CA LEU A 2 6.40 -0.39 9.97
C LEU A 2 5.33 0.65 9.72
N LEU A 3 4.10 0.20 9.47
CA LEU A 3 2.93 1.07 9.38
C LEU A 3 2.16 0.97 10.71
N LYS A 4 2.12 2.05 11.46
CA LYS A 4 1.43 2.11 12.76
C LYS A 4 0.12 2.87 12.60
N PHE A 5 -0.98 2.13 12.67
CA PHE A 5 -2.33 2.68 12.78
C PHE A 5 -2.70 2.80 14.26
N ASP A 6 -3.85 3.40 14.57
CA ASP A 6 -4.25 3.60 15.96
C ASP A 6 -4.41 2.29 16.74
N ASN A 7 -4.94 1.25 16.10
CA ASN A 7 -5.32 0.00 16.77
C ASN A 7 -4.50 -1.22 16.33
N PHE A 8 -3.60 -1.09 15.36
CA PHE A 8 -2.79 -2.20 14.89
C PHE A 8 -1.57 -1.71 14.12
N GLU A 9 -0.67 -2.63 13.84
CA GLU A 9 0.55 -2.36 13.09
C GLU A 9 0.70 -3.38 11.95
N LEU A 10 1.31 -2.94 10.84
CA LEU A 10 1.74 -3.82 9.76
C LEU A 10 3.25 -3.72 9.63
N LYS A 11 3.92 -4.86 9.78
CA LYS A 11 5.35 -4.96 9.51
C LYS A 11 5.54 -5.34 8.06
N LEU A 12 6.17 -4.46 7.30
CA LEU A 12 6.42 -4.68 5.87
C LEU A 12 7.79 -5.28 5.66
N ASN A 13 7.84 -6.34 4.86
CA ASN A 13 9.08 -6.95 4.39
C ASN A 13 9.36 -6.39 3.00
N LEU A 14 10.31 -5.47 2.89
CA LEU A 14 10.68 -4.87 1.62
C LEU A 14 11.48 -5.85 0.78
N ASP A 15 11.20 -5.85 -0.54
CA ASP A 15 12.05 -6.57 -1.48
C ASP A 15 13.31 -5.73 -1.81
N ASN A 16 14.08 -6.16 -2.80
CA ASN A 16 15.29 -5.46 -3.22
C ASN A 16 15.08 -4.65 -4.50
N SER A 17 13.84 -4.31 -4.83
CA SER A 17 13.52 -3.49 -5.99
C SER A 17 14.03 -2.06 -5.83
N GLU A 18 14.17 -1.36 -6.95
CA GLU A 18 14.53 0.06 -6.95
C GLU A 18 13.49 0.88 -6.15
N THR A 19 12.21 0.56 -6.29
CA THR A 19 11.14 1.21 -5.53
C THR A 19 11.35 1.04 -4.03
N ALA A 20 11.59 -0.19 -3.57
CA ALA A 20 11.84 -0.47 -2.15
C ALA A 20 13.06 0.28 -1.63
N LEU A 21 14.15 0.31 -2.41
CA LEU A 21 15.38 1.01 -2.03
C LEU A 21 15.15 2.52 -1.88
N LYS A 22 14.39 3.13 -2.77
CA LYS A 22 14.05 4.56 -2.67
C LYS A 22 13.20 4.86 -1.45
N LEU A 23 12.19 4.04 -1.19
CA LEU A 23 11.31 4.23 -0.03
C LEU A 23 12.05 4.02 1.29
N ALA A 24 12.98 3.08 1.34
CA ALA A 24 13.79 2.82 2.53
C ALA A 24 14.71 3.98 2.92
N LYS A 25 14.97 4.89 2.01
CA LYS A 25 15.81 6.09 2.27
C LYS A 25 15.02 7.27 2.83
N LEU A 26 13.70 7.18 2.90
CA LEU A 26 12.89 8.24 3.48
C LEU A 26 13.12 8.32 4.99
N SER A 27 12.94 9.51 5.56
CA SER A 27 12.76 9.65 7.00
C SER A 27 11.35 9.20 7.37
N SER A 28 11.17 8.73 8.60
CA SER A 28 9.84 8.38 9.10
C SER A 28 8.91 9.59 9.02
N PHE A 29 7.64 9.34 8.69
CA PHE A 29 6.65 10.40 8.48
C PHE A 29 5.25 9.95 8.90
N LYS A 30 4.33 10.90 8.99
CA LYS A 30 2.92 10.64 9.27
C LYS A 30 2.10 10.94 8.03
N ALA A 31 1.01 10.21 7.87
CA ALA A 31 0.10 10.39 6.75
C ALA A 31 -1.34 10.15 7.17
N GLN A 32 -2.27 10.50 6.29
CA GLN A 32 -3.68 10.13 6.39
C GLN A 32 -4.01 9.23 5.21
N ILE A 33 -4.78 8.18 5.45
CA ILE A 33 -5.18 7.28 4.38
C ILE A 33 -6.34 7.86 3.58
N ASN A 34 -6.37 7.45 2.32
CA ASN A 34 -7.54 7.53 1.46
C ASN A 34 -8.06 6.11 1.28
N THR A 35 -9.37 5.94 1.19
CA THR A 35 -10.00 4.66 0.92
C THR A 35 -10.63 4.68 -0.47
N TRP A 36 -10.56 3.54 -1.18
CA TRP A 36 -11.16 3.37 -2.49
C TRP A 36 -11.64 1.92 -2.63
N GLY A 37 -12.90 1.67 -2.28
CA GLY A 37 -13.35 0.31 -2.08
C GLY A 37 -12.53 -0.37 -0.97
N GLU A 38 -12.08 -1.58 -1.20
CA GLU A 38 -11.20 -2.29 -0.25
C GLU A 38 -9.72 -2.10 -0.59
N GLU A 39 -9.34 -0.84 -0.80
CA GLU A 39 -7.96 -0.38 -0.93
C GLU A 39 -7.75 0.83 -0.01
N ILE A 40 -6.58 0.90 0.61
CA ILE A 40 -6.09 2.12 1.25
C ILE A 40 -4.84 2.60 0.51
N TYR A 41 -4.69 3.91 0.42
CA TYR A 41 -3.46 4.51 -0.09
C TYR A 41 -3.15 5.81 0.63
N PHE A 42 -1.88 6.17 0.68
CA PHE A 42 -1.42 7.40 1.32
C PHE A 42 -0.20 7.94 0.59
N GLU A 43 -0.14 9.25 0.49
CA GLU A 43 0.89 9.94 -0.28
C GLU A 43 2.25 9.92 0.41
N THR A 44 3.28 9.88 -0.42
CA THR A 44 4.66 10.18 -0.06
C THR A 44 5.05 11.48 -0.77
N THR A 45 6.27 11.96 -0.52
CA THR A 45 6.85 12.99 -1.39
C THR A 45 7.06 12.41 -2.79
N ASN A 46 7.14 13.27 -3.79
CA ASN A 46 7.44 12.83 -5.15
C ASN A 46 8.88 12.32 -5.23
N LEU A 47 9.04 11.01 -5.35
CA LEU A 47 10.34 10.35 -5.41
C LEU A 47 10.80 10.09 -6.84
N GLY A 48 10.03 10.50 -7.84
CA GLY A 48 10.35 10.23 -9.24
C GLY A 48 10.27 8.76 -9.62
N ILE A 49 9.55 7.95 -8.86
CA ILE A 49 9.41 6.52 -9.14
C ILE A 49 8.44 6.33 -10.30
N LYS A 50 8.88 5.58 -11.31
CA LYS A 50 8.07 5.25 -12.49
C LYS A 50 7.71 3.78 -12.50
N PRO A 51 6.63 3.38 -13.22
CA PRO A 51 6.29 1.98 -13.37
C PRO A 51 7.47 1.19 -13.94
N GLY A 52 7.85 0.14 -13.23
CA GLY A 52 8.90 -0.78 -13.67
C GLY A 52 8.37 -1.79 -14.70
N LYS A 53 9.26 -2.64 -15.21
CA LYS A 53 8.88 -3.66 -16.19
C LYS A 53 7.90 -4.71 -15.64
N ASN A 54 7.87 -4.90 -14.32
CA ASN A 54 6.97 -5.83 -13.65
C ASN A 54 5.72 -5.14 -13.07
N ALA A 55 5.50 -3.88 -13.40
CA ALA A 55 4.34 -3.14 -12.93
C ALA A 55 3.05 -3.80 -13.40
N ARG A 56 2.04 -3.83 -12.53
CA ARG A 56 0.74 -4.46 -12.80
C ARG A 56 -0.36 -3.75 -12.04
N ASP A 57 -1.58 -3.91 -12.51
CA ASP A 57 -2.76 -3.29 -11.87
C ASP A 57 -3.55 -4.26 -10.99
N ILE A 58 -3.28 -5.56 -11.07
CA ILE A 58 -3.90 -6.56 -10.18
C ILE A 58 -2.88 -6.98 -9.13
N VAL A 59 -3.29 -6.94 -7.86
CA VAL A 59 -2.45 -7.33 -6.73
C VAL A 59 -3.17 -8.40 -5.91
N THR A 60 -2.47 -8.99 -4.95
CA THR A 60 -3.04 -9.95 -4.00
C THR A 60 -2.95 -9.41 -2.59
N PHE A 61 -3.81 -9.91 -1.72
CA PHE A 61 -3.76 -9.56 -0.30
C PHE A 61 -2.42 -10.01 0.30
N GLY A 62 -1.75 -9.10 0.99
CA GLY A 62 -0.40 -9.30 1.53
C GLY A 62 0.68 -8.60 0.73
N GLU A 63 0.36 -8.06 -0.43
CA GLU A 63 1.28 -7.25 -1.22
C GLU A 63 1.11 -5.77 -0.90
N VAL A 64 2.21 -5.04 -0.92
CA VAL A 64 2.24 -3.59 -0.76
C VAL A 64 2.86 -2.99 -2.02
N ALA A 65 2.19 -2.00 -2.57
CA ALA A 65 2.54 -1.45 -3.86
C ALA A 65 2.80 0.06 -3.78
N TYR A 66 3.53 0.56 -4.77
CA TYR A 66 3.69 1.99 -4.99
C TYR A 66 2.94 2.39 -6.25
N TRP A 67 1.95 3.25 -6.07
CA TRP A 67 1.16 3.82 -7.17
C TRP A 67 1.88 5.07 -7.68
N CYS A 68 2.53 4.94 -8.82
CA CYS A 68 3.46 5.96 -9.32
C CYS A 68 2.74 7.27 -9.70
N GLU A 69 1.60 7.20 -10.36
CA GLU A 69 0.85 8.39 -10.77
C GLU A 69 0.37 9.23 -9.59
N GLY A 70 0.03 8.57 -8.48
CA GLY A 70 -0.46 9.25 -7.28
C GLY A 70 0.61 9.45 -6.20
N HIS A 71 1.86 9.10 -6.45
CA HIS A 71 2.96 9.19 -5.48
C HIS A 71 2.57 8.57 -4.13
N SER A 72 1.92 7.41 -4.15
CA SER A 72 1.31 6.82 -2.96
C SER A 72 1.71 5.38 -2.73
N ILE A 73 1.80 5.00 -1.46
CA ILE A 73 1.84 3.60 -1.05
C ILE A 73 0.40 3.11 -1.00
N ALA A 74 0.14 1.94 -1.59
CA ALA A 74 -1.21 1.37 -1.72
C ALA A 74 -1.26 -0.07 -1.24
N ILE A 75 -2.31 -0.42 -0.53
CA ILE A 75 -2.60 -1.78 -0.07
C ILE A 75 -4.03 -2.12 -0.48
N GLY A 76 -4.17 -3.10 -1.37
CA GLY A 76 -5.47 -3.66 -1.74
C GLY A 76 -5.74 -4.91 -0.91
N PHE A 77 -6.91 -4.97 -0.29
CA PHE A 77 -7.28 -6.10 0.56
C PHE A 77 -8.63 -6.73 0.17
N GLY A 78 -9.22 -6.29 -0.94
CA GLY A 78 -10.47 -6.79 -1.47
C GLY A 78 -10.88 -6.05 -2.72
N LYS A 79 -12.16 -6.08 -3.05
CA LYS A 79 -12.68 -5.47 -4.27
C LYS A 79 -12.56 -3.95 -4.24
N THR A 80 -12.13 -3.40 -5.37
CA THR A 80 -12.16 -1.97 -5.66
C THR A 80 -13.30 -1.67 -6.65
N PRO A 81 -13.62 -0.38 -6.89
CA PRO A 81 -14.67 -0.03 -7.87
C PRO A 81 -14.45 -0.54 -9.29
N VAL A 82 -13.23 -0.90 -9.65
CA VAL A 82 -12.89 -1.40 -11.00
C VAL A 82 -12.60 -2.90 -11.03
N SER A 83 -12.71 -3.60 -9.89
CA SER A 83 -12.45 -5.04 -9.83
C SER A 83 -13.48 -5.83 -10.62
N ILE A 84 -13.01 -6.85 -11.34
CA ILE A 84 -13.81 -7.83 -12.03
C ILE A 84 -13.76 -9.12 -11.20
N ASP A 85 -14.93 -9.67 -10.86
CA ASP A 85 -15.04 -10.85 -10.00
C ASP A 85 -14.32 -10.67 -8.65
N ASN A 86 -13.44 -11.56 -8.27
CA ASN A 86 -12.76 -11.55 -6.98
C ASN A 86 -11.34 -10.95 -7.03
N GLU A 87 -10.96 -10.36 -8.17
CA GLU A 87 -9.64 -9.73 -8.27
C GLU A 87 -9.57 -8.46 -7.45
N ILE A 88 -8.33 -8.09 -7.07
CA ILE A 88 -8.04 -6.79 -6.48
C ILE A 88 -7.38 -5.96 -7.57
N ARG A 89 -8.17 -5.15 -8.26
CA ARG A 89 -7.69 -4.32 -9.37
C ARG A 89 -7.57 -2.87 -8.91
N LEU A 90 -6.38 -2.31 -9.10
CA LEU A 90 -6.10 -0.90 -8.83
C LEU A 90 -6.35 -0.06 -10.07
N VAL A 91 -6.38 1.26 -9.90
CA VAL A 91 -6.76 2.19 -10.98
C VAL A 91 -5.76 2.21 -12.14
N SER A 92 -4.49 1.93 -11.86
CA SER A 92 -3.42 1.87 -12.86
C SER A 92 -2.28 0.98 -12.35
N LYS A 93 -1.26 0.78 -13.18
CA LYS A 93 -0.13 -0.07 -12.84
C LYS A 93 0.65 0.45 -11.64
N VAL A 94 1.03 -0.47 -10.77
CA VAL A 94 1.79 -0.20 -9.55
C VAL A 94 3.05 -1.06 -9.51
N ASN A 95 4.04 -0.60 -8.74
CA ASN A 95 5.23 -1.38 -8.44
C ASN A 95 5.04 -2.04 -7.08
N VAL A 96 4.87 -3.35 -7.05
CA VAL A 96 4.86 -4.09 -5.78
C VAL A 96 6.28 -4.10 -5.22
N PHE A 97 6.45 -3.67 -3.97
CA PHE A 97 7.78 -3.49 -3.37
C PHE A 97 7.93 -4.15 -2.00
N ALA A 98 6.86 -4.66 -1.43
CA ALA A 98 6.89 -5.26 -0.10
C ALA A 98 5.74 -6.24 0.07
N THR A 99 5.85 -7.05 1.11
CA THR A 99 4.80 -7.97 1.56
C THR A 99 4.62 -7.87 3.06
N PHE A 100 3.51 -8.36 3.56
CA PHE A 100 3.26 -8.54 4.99
C PHE A 100 2.58 -9.88 5.25
N SER A 101 2.73 -10.40 6.46
CA SER A 101 2.06 -11.64 6.85
C SER A 101 0.56 -11.39 6.99
N THR A 102 -0.23 -12.18 6.27
CA THR A 102 -1.69 -12.05 6.26
C THR A 102 -2.34 -12.86 7.37
N SER A 103 -3.48 -12.39 7.84
CA SER A 103 -4.35 -13.10 8.78
C SER A 103 -5.76 -12.55 8.67
N THR A 104 -6.74 -13.30 9.18
CA THR A 104 -8.11 -12.81 9.28
C THR A 104 -8.19 -11.56 10.17
N LYS A 105 -7.39 -11.51 11.23
CA LYS A 105 -7.34 -10.37 12.14
C LYS A 105 -6.86 -9.10 11.41
N ILE A 106 -5.79 -9.21 10.62
CA ILE A 106 -5.26 -8.09 9.84
C ILE A 106 -6.29 -7.65 8.80
N LEU A 107 -6.91 -8.58 8.09
CA LEU A 107 -7.96 -8.25 7.13
C LEU A 107 -9.10 -7.47 7.79
N ASN A 108 -9.59 -7.95 8.94
CA ASN A 108 -10.66 -7.28 9.67
C ASN A 108 -10.23 -5.88 10.15
N ASN A 109 -8.99 -5.72 10.59
CA ASN A 109 -8.46 -4.42 10.98
C ASN A 109 -8.42 -3.45 9.80
N LEU A 110 -7.98 -3.91 8.63
CA LEU A 110 -7.97 -3.08 7.41
C LEU A 110 -9.38 -2.66 7.00
N LYS A 111 -10.34 -3.58 7.08
CA LYS A 111 -11.76 -3.29 6.75
C LYS A 111 -12.40 -2.25 7.65
N LYS A 112 -11.88 -2.04 8.86
CA LYS A 112 -12.40 -1.05 9.81
C LYS A 112 -11.82 0.35 9.61
N LEU A 113 -10.81 0.50 8.77
CA LEU A 113 -10.20 1.80 8.50
C LEU A 113 -11.17 2.70 7.73
N ASN A 114 -11.14 3.98 8.07
CA ASN A 114 -11.96 5.00 7.45
C ASN A 114 -11.09 6.01 6.73
N ASN A 115 -11.66 6.65 5.72
CA ASN A 115 -10.99 7.73 5.01
C ASN A 115 -10.52 8.81 6.01
N ASN A 116 -9.30 9.27 5.84
CA ASN A 116 -8.60 10.24 6.70
C ASN A 116 -8.06 9.68 8.03
N ASP A 117 -8.19 8.38 8.30
CA ASP A 117 -7.52 7.79 9.46
C ASP A 117 -6.01 8.02 9.34
N LYS A 118 -5.38 8.27 10.48
CA LYS A 118 -3.95 8.61 10.55
C LYS A 118 -3.10 7.37 10.74
N LEU A 119 -1.89 7.42 10.22
CA LEU A 119 -0.88 6.43 10.49
C LEU A 119 0.51 7.06 10.57
N SER A 120 1.41 6.36 11.24
CA SER A 120 2.84 6.69 11.23
C SER A 120 3.58 5.65 10.42
N ILE A 121 4.45 6.11 9.54
CA ILE A 121 5.33 5.27 8.73
C ILE A 121 6.71 5.34 9.34
N ILE A 122 7.19 4.22 9.85
CA ILE A 122 8.48 4.10 10.51
C ILE A 122 9.42 3.33 9.60
N ILE A 123 10.44 4.04 9.15
CA ILE A 123 11.42 3.48 8.20
C ILE A 123 12.50 2.68 8.93
#